data_c848e5dabf6dcdf05b4d56b70ccb73ba
#
_entry.id   c848e5dabf6dcdf05b4d56b70ccb73ba
#
_cell.length_a   1.000
_cell.length_b   1.000
_cell.length_c   1.000
_cell.angle_alpha   90.00
_cell.angle_beta   90.00
_cell.angle_gamma   90.00
#
_symmetry.space_group_name_H-M   'P 1'
#
loop_
_entity.id
_entity.type
_entity.pdbx_description
1 polymer ?
#
loop_
_entity_poly.entity_id
_entity_poly.type
_entity_poly.pdbx_seq_one_letter_code
_entity_poly.pdbx_strand_id
1 'polypeptide(L)'
;STAAGGGMKSTVKDMADSLEMWGISKVYRLGIGVQAARPDEIPDRIKKSIHRKTDKMAGQIRENAGKQGCNRRAKMWFYLMRMAHKHFAPMEPDYGYWEERGWHGKKRPWK
;
A
#
# COMPACT_ATOMS: atom_id res chain seq x y z
N SER A 1 -0.70 -11.26 -6.22
CA SER A 1 -1.20 -12.43 -5.48
C SER A 1 -1.98 -13.35 -6.39
N THR A 2 -1.77 -14.62 -6.28
CA THR A 2 -2.50 -15.70 -6.98
C THR A 2 -3.13 -16.63 -5.95
N ALA A 3 -4.31 -17.16 -6.27
CA ALA A 3 -5.00 -18.14 -5.44
C ALA A 3 -5.74 -19.16 -6.29
N ALA A 4 -5.78 -20.38 -5.86
CA ALA A 4 -6.55 -21.45 -6.51
C ALA A 4 -8.07 -21.37 -6.20
N GLY A 5 -8.48 -20.51 -5.27
CA GLY A 5 -9.86 -20.36 -4.84
C GLY A 5 -10.19 -18.96 -4.34
N GLY A 6 -11.14 -18.84 -3.42
CA GLY A 6 -11.57 -17.57 -2.83
C GLY A 6 -10.54 -16.94 -1.89
N GLY A 7 -10.85 -15.77 -1.34
CA GLY A 7 -10.01 -15.08 -0.33
C GLY A 7 -8.97 -14.10 -0.90
N MET A 8 -8.73 -14.10 -2.20
CA MET A 8 -7.74 -13.24 -2.85
C MET A 8 -7.98 -11.73 -2.62
N LYS A 9 -9.24 -11.29 -2.56
CA LYS A 9 -9.57 -9.87 -2.32
C LYS A 9 -9.12 -9.40 -0.94
N SER A 10 -9.35 -10.21 0.10
CA SER A 10 -8.92 -9.91 1.47
C SER A 10 -7.40 -9.88 1.56
N THR A 11 -6.72 -10.90 1.05
CA THR A 11 -5.25 -10.98 1.05
C THR A 11 -4.62 -9.77 0.37
N VAL A 12 -5.07 -9.41 -0.83
CA VAL A 12 -4.55 -8.23 -1.56
C VAL A 12 -4.87 -6.93 -0.82
N LYS A 13 -6.01 -6.87 -0.14
CA LYS A 13 -6.37 -5.72 0.68
C LYS A 13 -5.43 -5.60 1.89
N ASP A 14 -5.20 -6.68 2.62
CA ASP A 14 -4.36 -6.68 3.82
C ASP A 14 -2.89 -6.34 3.49
N MET A 15 -2.37 -6.88 2.39
CA MET A 15 -1.05 -6.50 1.86
C MET A 15 -0.98 -5.01 1.52
N ALA A 16 -2.02 -4.48 0.89
CA ALA A 16 -2.05 -3.07 0.51
C ALA A 16 -2.19 -2.15 1.73
N ASP A 17 -3.02 -2.52 2.70
CA ASP A 17 -3.17 -1.77 3.95
C ASP A 17 -1.85 -1.73 4.73
N SER A 18 -1.10 -2.82 4.77
CA SER A 18 0.24 -2.86 5.38
C SER A 18 1.22 -1.91 4.69
N LEU A 19 1.26 -1.90 3.35
CA LEU A 19 2.12 -0.99 2.58
C LEU A 19 1.72 0.48 2.79
N GLU A 20 0.42 0.77 2.86
CA GLU A 20 -0.09 2.11 3.16
C GLU A 20 0.32 2.57 4.56
N MET A 21 0.31 1.67 5.55
CA MET A 21 0.78 1.95 6.92
C MET A 21 2.29 2.24 6.96
N TRP A 22 3.08 1.63 6.08
CA TRP A 22 4.50 1.94 5.94
C TRP A 22 4.77 3.26 5.19
N GLY A 23 3.72 3.98 4.82
CA GLY A 23 3.84 5.29 4.17
C GLY A 23 4.06 5.23 2.66
N ILE A 24 3.86 4.08 2.03
CA ILE A 24 3.92 3.95 0.57
C ILE A 24 2.85 4.82 -0.06
N SER A 25 3.26 5.77 -0.88
CA SER A 25 2.37 6.78 -1.45
C SER A 25 1.35 6.24 -2.44
N LYS A 26 1.71 5.17 -3.16
CA LYS A 26 0.84 4.54 -4.15
C LYS A 26 1.04 3.04 -4.18
N VAL A 27 -0.03 2.30 -3.95
CA VAL A 27 -0.05 0.84 -3.95
C VAL A 27 -0.82 0.35 -5.17
N TYR A 28 -0.19 -0.53 -5.95
CA TYR A 28 -0.81 -1.20 -7.08
C TYR A 28 -1.27 -2.58 -6.65
N ARG A 29 -2.52 -2.92 -6.98
CA ARG A 29 -3.16 -4.16 -6.53
C ARG A 29 -3.47 -5.03 -7.73
N LEU A 30 -2.90 -6.23 -7.76
CA LEU A 30 -3.22 -7.25 -8.76
C LEU A 30 -3.49 -8.57 -8.06
N GLY A 31 -4.70 -9.04 -8.18
CA GLY A 31 -5.11 -10.36 -7.73
C GLY A 31 -5.77 -11.10 -8.89
N ILE A 32 -5.34 -12.32 -9.15
CA ILE A 32 -5.87 -13.18 -10.22
C ILE A 32 -6.10 -14.57 -9.66
N GLY A 33 -7.36 -15.02 -9.68
CA GLY A 33 -7.70 -16.41 -9.38
C GLY A 33 -7.38 -17.28 -10.58
N VAL A 34 -6.51 -18.25 -10.38
CA VAL A 34 -6.16 -19.24 -11.38
C VAL A 34 -6.55 -20.61 -10.82
N GLN A 35 -7.60 -21.20 -11.35
CA GLN A 35 -8.06 -22.54 -10.99
C GLN A 35 -7.35 -23.60 -11.85
N ALA A 36 -6.03 -23.66 -11.73
CA ALA A 36 -5.21 -24.62 -12.46
C ALA A 36 -4.00 -25.02 -11.61
N ALA A 37 -3.66 -26.30 -11.63
CA ALA A 37 -2.48 -26.81 -10.95
C ALA A 37 -1.20 -26.57 -11.74
N ARG A 38 -1.30 -26.45 -13.06
CA ARG A 38 -0.18 -26.24 -13.97
C ARG A 38 -0.41 -25.05 -14.89
N PRO A 39 0.64 -24.37 -15.37
CA PRO A 39 0.53 -23.23 -16.26
C PRO A 39 -0.13 -23.53 -17.61
N ASP A 40 0.04 -24.74 -18.13
CA ASP A 40 -0.56 -25.22 -19.38
C ASP A 40 -2.08 -25.43 -19.29
N GLU A 41 -2.57 -25.72 -18.08
CA GLU A 41 -4.01 -25.90 -17.81
C GLU A 41 -4.78 -24.58 -17.69
N ILE A 42 -4.08 -23.44 -17.71
CA ILE A 42 -4.73 -22.12 -17.58
C ILE A 42 -5.48 -21.79 -18.88
N PRO A 43 -6.82 -21.57 -18.82
CA PRO A 43 -7.59 -21.18 -19.98
C PRO A 43 -7.08 -19.92 -20.65
N ASP A 44 -7.08 -19.87 -21.98
CA ASP A 44 -6.58 -18.72 -22.75
C ASP A 44 -7.27 -17.40 -22.41
N ARG A 45 -8.55 -17.45 -22.05
CA ARG A 45 -9.27 -16.29 -21.54
C ARG A 45 -8.61 -15.69 -20.28
N ILE A 46 -8.14 -16.55 -19.38
CA ILE A 46 -7.47 -16.12 -18.15
C ILE A 46 -6.08 -15.60 -18.49
N LYS A 47 -5.32 -16.27 -19.37
CA LYS A 47 -4.00 -15.80 -19.83
C LYS A 47 -4.12 -14.40 -20.46
N LYS A 48 -5.07 -14.17 -21.35
CA LYS A 48 -5.34 -12.84 -21.94
C LYS A 48 -5.70 -11.79 -20.89
N SER A 49 -6.51 -12.17 -19.89
CA SER A 49 -6.84 -11.27 -18.78
C SER A 49 -5.63 -10.92 -17.92
N ILE A 50 -4.75 -11.88 -17.68
CA ILE A 50 -3.47 -11.67 -16.97
C ILE A 50 -2.63 -10.64 -17.72
N HIS A 51 -2.35 -10.89 -19.00
CA HIS A 51 -1.56 -9.98 -19.83
C HIS A 51 -2.11 -8.56 -19.81
N ARG A 52 -3.40 -8.40 -20.13
CA ARG A 52 -4.05 -7.08 -20.12
C ARG A 52 -3.94 -6.34 -18.79
N LYS A 53 -4.15 -7.03 -17.67
CA LYS A 53 -4.08 -6.42 -16.33
C LYS A 53 -2.65 -6.08 -15.95
N THR A 54 -1.70 -6.94 -16.31
CA THR A 54 -0.27 -6.73 -16.05
C THR A 54 0.27 -5.54 -16.87
N ASP A 55 -0.09 -5.47 -18.16
CA ASP A 55 0.32 -4.36 -19.03
C ASP A 55 -0.24 -3.03 -18.54
N LYS A 56 -1.52 -3.02 -18.14
CA LYS A 56 -2.13 -1.83 -17.55
C LYS A 56 -1.40 -1.40 -16.27
N MET A 57 -1.07 -2.33 -15.42
CA MET A 57 -0.33 -2.04 -14.17
C MET A 57 1.08 -1.55 -14.47
N ALA A 58 1.79 -2.18 -15.39
CA ALA A 58 3.12 -1.75 -15.83
C ALA A 58 3.11 -0.33 -16.37
N GLY A 59 2.09 0.03 -17.18
CA GLY A 59 1.87 1.40 -17.63
C GLY A 59 1.69 2.38 -16.48
N GLN A 60 0.83 2.06 -15.53
CA GLN A 60 0.59 2.90 -14.34
C GLN A 60 1.85 3.08 -13.47
N ILE A 61 2.64 2.03 -13.30
CA ILE A 61 3.91 2.09 -12.57
C ILE A 61 4.88 3.02 -13.30
N ARG A 62 5.02 2.86 -14.61
CA ARG A 62 5.90 3.70 -15.44
C ARG A 62 5.51 5.17 -15.39
N GLU A 63 4.23 5.49 -15.53
CA GLU A 63 3.72 6.87 -15.46
C GLU A 63 3.95 7.53 -14.10
N ASN A 64 4.01 6.75 -13.03
CA ASN A 64 4.18 7.26 -11.67
C ASN A 64 5.59 7.04 -11.11
N ALA A 65 6.48 6.44 -11.87
CA ALA A 65 7.88 6.27 -11.48
C ALA A 65 8.52 7.64 -11.21
N GLY A 66 9.24 7.74 -10.11
CA GLY A 66 9.92 8.97 -9.69
C GLY A 66 9.00 10.07 -9.11
N LYS A 67 7.69 9.91 -9.14
CA LYS A 67 6.78 10.85 -8.49
C LYS A 67 6.77 10.61 -6.99
N GLN A 68 7.39 11.52 -6.26
CA GLN A 68 7.33 11.51 -4.80
C GLN A 68 5.99 12.08 -4.32
N GLY A 69 5.45 11.51 -3.28
CA GLY A 69 4.22 12.00 -2.68
C GLY A 69 3.87 11.21 -1.43
N CYS A 70 2.94 11.75 -0.67
CA CYS A 70 2.38 11.06 0.48
C CYS A 70 0.89 10.83 0.24
N ASN A 71 0.44 9.62 0.48
CA ASN A 71 -0.96 9.24 0.40
C ASN A 71 -1.81 10.09 1.35
N ARG A 72 -3.00 10.51 0.92
CA ARG A 72 -3.95 11.27 1.76
C ARG A 72 -4.29 10.55 3.06
N ARG A 73 -4.41 9.22 3.01
CA ARG A 73 -4.70 8.37 4.17
C ARG A 73 -3.52 8.39 5.16
N ALA A 74 -2.29 8.28 4.67
CA ALA A 74 -1.10 8.40 5.50
C ALA A 74 -0.98 9.78 6.17
N LYS A 75 -1.32 10.85 5.45
CA LYS A 75 -1.41 12.20 6.03
C LYS A 75 -2.45 12.27 7.15
N MET A 76 -3.63 11.71 6.92
CA MET A 76 -4.70 11.66 7.93
C MET A 76 -4.22 10.93 9.19
N TRP A 77 -3.63 9.75 9.03
CA TRP A 77 -3.07 8.98 10.16
C TRP A 77 -1.99 9.74 10.90
N PHE A 78 -1.09 10.43 10.18
CA PHE A 78 -0.08 11.27 10.80
C PHE A 78 -0.70 12.35 11.70
N TYR A 79 -1.74 13.05 11.23
CA TYR A 79 -2.41 14.08 12.04
C TYR A 79 -3.17 13.49 13.23
N LEU A 80 -3.78 12.32 13.07
CA LEU A 80 -4.44 11.61 14.18
C LEU A 80 -3.42 11.21 15.25
N MET A 81 -2.29 10.60 14.86
CA MET A 81 -1.22 10.23 15.81
C MET A 81 -0.61 11.46 16.47
N ARG A 82 -0.41 12.53 15.72
CA ARG A 82 0.07 13.80 16.29
C ARG A 82 -0.89 14.37 17.32
N MET A 83 -2.19 14.26 17.09
CA MET A 83 -3.20 14.66 18.06
C MET A 83 -3.19 13.75 19.29
N ALA A 84 -3.09 12.43 19.08
CA ALA A 84 -2.97 11.44 20.15
C ALA A 84 -1.76 11.72 21.05
N HIS A 85 -0.59 12.00 20.48
CA HIS A 85 0.62 12.36 21.24
C HIS A 85 0.46 13.64 22.07
N LYS A 86 -0.44 14.56 21.69
CA LYS A 86 -0.72 15.78 22.46
C LYS A 86 -1.67 15.56 23.66
N HIS A 87 -2.59 14.61 23.52
CA HIS A 87 -3.68 14.43 24.49
C HIS A 87 -3.51 13.20 25.37
N PHE A 88 -2.72 12.24 24.95
CA PHE A 88 -2.41 11.04 25.73
C PHE A 88 -0.95 11.09 26.20
N ALA A 89 -0.65 10.40 27.30
CA ALA A 89 0.71 10.29 27.84
C ALA A 89 1.70 9.84 26.73
N PRO A 90 2.98 10.29 26.80
CA PRO A 90 3.97 9.96 25.79
C PRO A 90 4.02 8.45 25.53
N MET A 91 3.74 8.06 24.30
CA MET A 91 3.85 6.66 23.86
C MET A 91 5.30 6.42 23.42
N GLU A 92 6.16 6.09 24.38
CA GLU A 92 7.53 5.70 24.08
C GLU A 92 7.55 4.33 23.33
N PRO A 93 8.43 4.13 22.33
CA PRO A 93 9.49 5.04 21.89
C PRO A 93 9.10 6.08 20.83
N ASP A 94 7.87 6.04 20.31
CA ASP A 94 7.44 6.84 19.16
C ASP A 94 7.46 8.34 19.42
N TYR A 95 7.12 8.75 20.64
CA TYR A 95 7.10 10.17 21.01
C TYR A 95 8.47 10.82 20.87
N GLY A 96 9.52 10.20 21.42
CA GLY A 96 10.90 10.68 21.33
C GLY A 96 11.38 10.79 19.89
N TYR A 97 11.11 9.78 19.08
CA TYR A 97 11.44 9.79 17.65
C TYR A 97 10.75 10.94 16.89
N TRP A 98 9.47 11.21 17.18
CA TRP A 98 8.74 12.30 16.57
C TRP A 98 9.26 13.68 17.00
N GLU A 99 9.70 13.80 18.24
CA GLU A 99 10.28 15.02 18.79
C GLU A 99 11.60 15.36 18.11
N GLU A 100 12.52 14.40 18.01
CA GLU A 100 13.81 14.55 17.31
C GLU A 100 13.62 14.98 15.85
N ARG A 101 12.60 14.46 15.17
CA ARG A 101 12.25 14.83 13.80
C ARG A 101 11.53 16.16 13.69
N GLY A 102 11.09 16.75 14.78
CA GLY A 102 10.31 17.98 14.83
C GLY A 102 8.89 17.83 14.27
N TRP A 103 8.35 16.59 14.26
CA TRP A 103 7.03 16.28 13.71
C TRP A 103 5.87 16.72 14.61
N HIS A 104 6.14 16.95 15.90
CA HIS A 104 5.19 17.60 16.80
C HIS A 104 5.02 19.09 16.46
N GLY A 105 6.00 19.72 15.82
CA GLY A 105 6.01 21.11 15.39
C GLY A 105 5.54 21.33 13.94
N LYS A 106 6.33 22.09 13.18
CA LYS A 106 5.99 22.49 11.79
C LYS A 106 6.49 21.52 10.73
N LYS A 107 7.48 20.67 11.05
CA LYS A 107 8.04 19.71 10.09
C LYS A 107 7.04 18.61 9.73
N ARG A 108 7.17 18.09 8.52
CA ARG A 108 6.34 17.01 7.98
C ARG A 108 7.23 15.99 7.27
N PRO A 109 6.95 14.67 7.41
CA PRO A 109 7.78 13.63 6.80
C PRO A 109 7.76 13.61 5.27
N TRP A 110 6.85 14.34 4.65
CA TRP A 110 6.69 14.41 3.18
C TRP A 110 7.10 15.75 2.57
N LYS A 111 7.77 16.58 3.34
CA LYS A 111 8.30 17.87 2.88
C LYS A 111 9.80 17.91 2.95
#